data_2ef88799f69cb818263d75d81e55484f
#
_entry.id   2ef88799f69cb818263d75d81e55484f
#
_cell.length_a   1.000
_cell.length_b   1.000
_cell.length_c   1.000
_cell.angle_alpha   90.00
_cell.angle_beta   90.00
_cell.angle_gamma   90.00
#
_symmetry.space_group_name_H-M   'P 1'
#
loop_
_entity.id
_entity.type
_entity.pdbx_description
1 polymer ?
#
loop_
_entity_poly.entity_id
_entity_poly.type
_entity_poly.pdbx_seq_one_letter_code
_entity_poly.pdbx_strand_id
1 'polypeptide(L)'
;LPNVREEKQQDEPVKQNEQEEVQNRPEGQHEYFDMKQLSPIHETCVGEQFEAITIADFYANINLYPCKNKLKIKAREKIRVCYLIFLMSVKLSKQYRDEWRSQILKLLDIDESYYRSKFIEPDSDFPSDSNQKFAKEMESIFG
;
A
#
# COMPACT_ATOMS: atom_id res chain seq x y z
N LEU A 1 -25.90 -25.41 -29.98
CA LEU A 1 -25.72 -25.46 -29.80
C LEU A 1 -25.36 -25.25 -29.28
N PRO A 2 -25.37 -25.32 -29.14
CA PRO A 2 -25.05 -25.05 -28.58
C PRO A 2 -24.77 -24.54 -27.91
N ASN A 3 -24.82 -24.42 -27.98
CA ASN A 3 -24.63 -24.05 -27.37
C ASN A 3 -24.16 -23.68 -26.65
N VAL A 4 -24.08 -23.51 -26.83
CA VAL A 4 -23.59 -23.24 -26.25
C VAL A 4 -23.23 -22.80 -25.47
N ARG A 5 -23.26 -22.73 -25.61
CA ARG A 5 -22.95 -22.35 -25.06
C ARG A 5 -22.59 -21.98 -24.24
N GLU A 6 -22.53 -21.98 -24.14
CA GLU A 6 -22.16 -21.71 -23.50
C GLU A 6 -21.70 -21.39 -22.74
N GLU A 7 -21.78 -21.47 -23.00
CA GLU A 7 -21.26 -21.27 -22.45
C GLU A 7 -20.76 -20.81 -21.78
N LYS A 8 -20.90 -20.68 -22.04
CA LYS A 8 -20.42 -20.29 -21.58
C LYS A 8 -20.10 -19.78 -20.79
N GLN A 9 -20.33 -19.74 -20.77
CA GLN A 9 -20.04 -19.42 -20.17
C GLN A 9 -19.77 -19.16 -19.33
N GLN A 10 -19.91 -19.26 -19.42
CA GLN A 10 -19.72 -19.20 -18.77
C GLN A 10 -19.37 -19.05 -17.94
N ASP A 11 -19.27 -18.97 -18.06
CA ASP A 11 -19.13 -19.08 -17.39
C ASP A 11 -18.73 -18.60 -16.66
N GLU A 12 -18.50 -18.19 -16.42
CA GLU A 12 -18.13 -17.76 -15.82
C GLU A 12 -18.14 -17.14 -14.91
N PRO A 13 -18.24 -16.87 -14.52
CA PRO A 13 -18.13 -15.88 -13.65
C PRO A 13 -18.27 -16.00 -12.24
N VAL A 14 -18.84 -16.29 -11.69
CA VAL A 14 -18.94 -16.48 -10.55
C VAL A 14 -17.94 -16.21 -9.62
N LYS A 15 -17.09 -16.60 -9.49
CA LYS A 15 -16.00 -16.28 -8.80
C LYS A 15 -15.63 -14.87 -8.90
N GLN A 16 -16.49 -14.10 -9.48
CA GLN A 16 -16.22 -12.75 -9.74
C GLN A 16 -15.91 -11.94 -8.54
N ASN A 17 -16.55 -12.17 -7.45
CA ASN A 17 -16.33 -11.36 -6.31
C ASN A 17 -14.96 -11.38 -5.77
N GLU A 18 -14.39 -12.52 -5.65
CA GLU A 18 -13.09 -12.61 -5.22
C GLU A 18 -12.16 -11.97 -6.13
N GLN A 19 -12.51 -11.99 -7.37
CA GLN A 19 -11.64 -11.48 -8.37
C GLN A 19 -11.75 -10.02 -8.56
N GLU A 20 -12.67 -9.37 -7.87
CA GLU A 20 -12.78 -7.94 -8.03
C GLU A 20 -11.55 -7.23 -7.64
N GLU A 21 -10.85 -7.72 -6.63
CA GLU A 21 -9.62 -7.07 -6.25
C GLU A 21 -8.59 -7.19 -7.30
N VAL A 22 -8.56 -8.33 -7.95
CA VAL A 22 -7.66 -8.54 -9.05
C VAL A 22 -7.98 -7.62 -10.18
N GLN A 23 -9.25 -7.31 -10.33
CA GLN A 23 -9.67 -6.44 -11.40
C GLN A 23 -9.17 -5.02 -11.24
N ASN A 24 -8.77 -4.64 -10.03
CA ASN A 24 -8.19 -3.33 -9.84
C ASN A 24 -6.78 -3.24 -10.39
N ARG A 25 -6.22 -4.38 -10.77
CA ARG A 25 -4.89 -4.41 -11.32
C ARG A 25 -4.97 -4.27 -12.83
N PRO A 26 -4.50 -3.14 -13.39
CA PRO A 26 -4.54 -2.97 -14.83
C PRO A 26 -3.65 -3.99 -15.51
N GLU A 27 -4.07 -4.41 -16.67
CA GLU A 27 -3.33 -5.36 -17.44
C GLU A 27 -1.94 -4.81 -17.75
N GLY A 28 -0.92 -5.62 -17.55
CA GLY A 28 0.44 -5.22 -17.87
C GLY A 28 1.13 -4.41 -16.78
N GLN A 29 0.43 -4.07 -15.72
CA GLN A 29 1.03 -3.31 -14.63
C GLN A 29 1.67 -4.26 -13.63
N HIS A 30 2.80 -3.82 -13.09
CA HIS A 30 3.51 -4.61 -12.10
C HIS A 30 2.79 -4.53 -10.75
N GLU A 31 2.73 -5.64 -10.04
CA GLU A 31 2.20 -5.65 -8.70
C GLU A 31 3.37 -5.57 -7.74
N TYR A 32 3.49 -4.47 -7.01
CA TYR A 32 4.59 -4.30 -6.07
C TYR A 32 4.34 -5.07 -4.78
N PHE A 33 3.11 -5.03 -4.29
CA PHE A 33 2.74 -5.70 -3.04
C PHE A 33 1.42 -6.43 -3.23
N ASP A 34 1.36 -7.66 -2.79
CA ASP A 34 0.12 -8.42 -2.93
C ASP A 34 -0.81 -8.11 -1.75
N MET A 35 -2.01 -8.64 -1.83
CA MET A 35 -3.02 -8.37 -0.82
C MET A 35 -2.64 -8.92 0.55
N LYS A 36 -1.94 -10.04 0.57
CA LYS A 36 -1.48 -10.64 1.80
C LYS A 36 -0.50 -9.74 2.53
N GLN A 37 0.38 -9.09 1.80
CA GLN A 37 1.34 -8.17 2.37
C GLN A 37 0.66 -6.90 2.88
N LEU A 38 -0.35 -6.45 2.16
CA LEU A 38 -0.99 -5.17 2.47
C LEU A 38 -2.07 -5.25 3.54
N SER A 39 -2.67 -6.42 3.73
CA SER A 39 -3.74 -6.55 4.71
C SER A 39 -3.33 -6.16 6.12
N PRO A 40 -2.21 -6.65 6.66
CA PRO A 40 -1.85 -6.25 8.02
C PRO A 40 -1.49 -4.76 8.11
N ILE A 41 -0.94 -4.18 7.05
CA ILE A 41 -0.62 -2.76 7.04
C ILE A 41 -1.92 -1.97 7.06
N HIS A 42 -2.87 -2.36 6.23
CA HIS A 42 -4.17 -1.70 6.19
C HIS A 42 -4.85 -1.76 7.56
N GLU A 43 -4.83 -2.93 8.15
CA GLU A 43 -5.46 -3.14 9.44
C GLU A 43 -4.85 -2.27 10.53
N THR A 44 -3.55 -2.10 10.51
CA THR A 44 -2.83 -1.39 11.54
C THR A 44 -2.78 0.12 11.31
N CYS A 45 -2.61 0.53 10.07
CA CYS A 45 -2.30 1.94 9.77
C CYS A 45 -3.48 2.76 9.28
N VAL A 46 -4.47 2.14 8.64
CA VAL A 46 -5.60 2.91 8.14
C VAL A 46 -6.50 3.26 9.32
N GLY A 47 -6.83 4.54 9.43
CA GLY A 47 -7.52 5.07 10.58
C GLY A 47 -6.58 5.67 11.60
N GLU A 48 -5.27 5.34 11.51
CA GLU A 48 -4.26 5.86 12.42
C GLU A 48 -3.32 6.79 11.68
N GLN A 49 -2.54 6.26 10.75
CA GLN A 49 -1.64 7.08 9.95
C GLN A 49 -2.32 7.58 8.68
N PHE A 50 -3.31 6.87 8.18
CA PHE A 50 -4.03 7.23 6.97
C PHE A 50 -5.50 7.43 7.27
N GLU A 51 -6.14 8.26 6.48
CA GLU A 51 -7.60 8.41 6.56
C GLU A 51 -8.26 7.13 6.07
N ALA A 52 -9.51 6.94 6.46
CA ALA A 52 -10.24 5.71 6.14
C ALA A 52 -10.26 5.45 4.64
N ILE A 53 -9.99 4.20 4.27
CA ILE A 53 -9.97 3.79 2.88
C ILE A 53 -10.18 2.27 2.88
N THR A 54 -10.88 1.77 1.86
CA THR A 54 -11.10 0.32 1.77
C THR A 54 -9.80 -0.38 1.44
N ILE A 55 -9.73 -1.68 1.74
CA ILE A 55 -8.53 -2.45 1.42
C ILE A 55 -8.30 -2.48 -0.10
N ALA A 56 -9.37 -2.54 -0.89
CA ALA A 56 -9.23 -2.56 -2.34
C ALA A 56 -8.62 -1.26 -2.86
N ASP A 57 -9.06 -0.13 -2.34
CA ASP A 57 -8.53 1.16 -2.75
C ASP A 57 -7.11 1.35 -2.21
N PHE A 58 -6.83 0.87 -1.01
CA PHE A 58 -5.50 0.92 -0.44
C PHE A 58 -4.54 0.12 -1.33
N TYR A 59 -4.95 -1.10 -1.70
CA TYR A 59 -4.18 -1.95 -2.60
C TYR A 59 -3.87 -1.22 -3.92
N ALA A 60 -4.88 -0.61 -4.51
CA ALA A 60 -4.70 0.09 -5.77
C ALA A 60 -3.73 1.27 -5.62
N ASN A 61 -3.89 2.06 -4.56
CA ASN A 61 -3.01 3.20 -4.33
C ASN A 61 -1.57 2.76 -4.10
N ILE A 62 -1.36 1.76 -3.28
CA ILE A 62 0.00 1.30 -2.95
C ILE A 62 0.69 0.71 -4.17
N ASN A 63 -0.08 0.07 -5.06
CA ASN A 63 0.50 -0.51 -6.27
C ASN A 63 0.53 0.48 -7.43
N LEU A 64 0.14 1.73 -7.18
CA LEU A 64 0.21 2.81 -8.17
C LEU A 64 -0.75 2.59 -9.33
N TYR A 65 -1.84 1.92 -9.06
CA TYR A 65 -2.88 1.71 -10.08
C TYR A 65 -3.85 2.88 -10.04
N PRO A 66 -4.51 3.17 -11.15
CA PRO A 66 -5.50 4.24 -11.15
C PRO A 66 -6.57 3.97 -10.10
N CYS A 67 -6.89 4.97 -9.32
CA CYS A 67 -7.85 4.81 -8.25
C CYS A 67 -8.54 6.13 -7.99
N LYS A 68 -9.86 6.07 -7.88
CA LYS A 68 -10.66 7.26 -7.67
C LYS A 68 -10.44 7.82 -6.26
N ASN A 69 -10.34 6.93 -5.28
CA ASN A 69 -10.17 7.34 -3.89
C ASN A 69 -8.70 7.33 -3.53
N LYS A 70 -8.14 8.51 -3.37
CA LYS A 70 -6.71 8.63 -3.10
C LYS A 70 -6.41 8.40 -1.64
N LEU A 71 -5.30 7.72 -1.40
CA LEU A 71 -4.79 7.50 -0.06
C LEU A 71 -4.32 8.84 0.51
N LYS A 72 -4.73 9.15 1.74
CA LYS A 72 -4.39 10.41 2.38
C LYS A 72 -3.81 10.17 3.75
N ILE A 73 -2.80 10.97 4.08
CA ILE A 73 -2.11 10.87 5.37
C ILE A 73 -2.84 11.76 6.38
N LYS A 74 -3.05 11.25 7.57
CA LYS A 74 -3.66 12.04 8.63
C LYS A 74 -2.66 13.08 9.14
N ALA A 75 -3.19 14.14 9.74
CA ALA A 75 -2.36 15.22 10.26
C ALA A 75 -1.33 14.66 11.24
N ARG A 76 -0.10 15.14 11.11
CA ARG A 76 1.01 14.81 12.02
C ARG A 76 1.52 13.38 11.90
N GLU A 77 1.12 12.66 10.86
CA GLU A 77 1.55 11.28 10.68
C GLU A 77 2.58 11.12 9.57
N LYS A 78 3.00 12.20 8.96
CA LYS A 78 3.88 12.13 7.79
C LYS A 78 5.22 11.45 8.09
N ILE A 79 5.81 11.71 9.26
CA ILE A 79 7.08 11.08 9.62
C ILE A 79 6.92 9.57 9.74
N ARG A 80 5.83 9.13 10.38
CA ARG A 80 5.58 7.70 10.52
C ARG A 80 5.33 7.04 9.18
N VAL A 81 4.63 7.75 8.30
CA VAL A 81 4.38 7.23 6.95
C VAL A 81 5.71 7.12 6.19
N CYS A 82 6.62 8.06 6.35
CA CYS A 82 7.93 7.97 5.71
C CYS A 82 8.68 6.72 6.19
N TYR A 83 8.61 6.42 7.48
CA TYR A 83 9.24 5.22 8.01
C TYR A 83 8.58 3.97 7.42
N LEU A 84 7.26 3.96 7.33
CA LEU A 84 6.53 2.85 6.73
C LEU A 84 6.96 2.65 5.27
N ILE A 85 7.06 3.75 4.51
CA ILE A 85 7.49 3.67 3.11
C ILE A 85 8.88 3.07 3.03
N PHE A 86 9.78 3.47 3.91
CA PHE A 86 11.12 2.91 3.93
C PHE A 86 11.07 1.39 4.16
N LEU A 87 10.33 0.95 5.16
CA LEU A 87 10.23 -0.47 5.46
C LEU A 87 9.63 -1.25 4.30
N MET A 88 8.62 -0.68 3.66
CA MET A 88 8.01 -1.33 2.50
C MET A 88 8.99 -1.41 1.34
N SER A 89 9.73 -0.33 1.11
CA SER A 89 10.65 -0.28 -0.02
C SER A 89 11.73 -1.35 0.07
N VAL A 90 12.21 -1.65 1.28
CA VAL A 90 13.26 -2.66 1.40
C VAL A 90 12.76 -4.07 1.15
N LYS A 91 11.45 -4.27 1.12
CA LYS A 91 10.88 -5.58 0.76
C LYS A 91 10.86 -5.78 -0.76
N LEU A 92 11.03 -4.72 -1.54
CA LEU A 92 11.04 -4.82 -2.99
C LEU A 92 12.43 -5.17 -3.48
N SER A 93 12.51 -5.85 -4.64
CA SER A 93 13.80 -6.10 -5.25
C SER A 93 14.39 -4.76 -5.68
N LYS A 94 15.71 -4.74 -5.77
CA LYS A 94 16.43 -3.52 -5.99
C LYS A 94 15.97 -2.77 -7.23
N GLN A 95 15.63 -3.47 -8.27
CA GLN A 95 15.24 -2.83 -9.53
C GLN A 95 13.93 -2.05 -9.44
N TYR A 96 13.06 -2.41 -8.49
CA TYR A 96 11.77 -1.74 -8.35
C TYR A 96 11.72 -0.75 -7.20
N ARG A 97 12.70 -0.83 -6.32
CA ARG A 97 12.66 -0.09 -5.06
C ARG A 97 12.61 1.42 -5.24
N ASP A 98 13.54 1.96 -6.01
CA ASP A 98 13.63 3.41 -6.18
C ASP A 98 12.45 3.96 -6.95
N GLU A 99 12.03 3.24 -7.97
CA GLU A 99 10.90 3.69 -8.77
C GLU A 99 9.63 3.73 -7.96
N TRP A 100 9.37 2.66 -7.21
CA TRP A 100 8.17 2.61 -6.37
C TRP A 100 8.19 3.72 -5.34
N ARG A 101 9.32 3.88 -4.65
CA ARG A 101 9.43 4.90 -3.62
C ARG A 101 9.14 6.28 -4.19
N SER A 102 9.75 6.60 -5.31
CA SER A 102 9.57 7.90 -5.93
C SER A 102 8.10 8.15 -6.29
N GLN A 103 7.45 7.15 -6.84
CA GLN A 103 6.06 7.30 -7.26
C GLN A 103 5.10 7.37 -6.07
N ILE A 104 5.34 6.59 -5.03
CA ILE A 104 4.44 6.60 -3.88
C ILE A 104 4.58 7.91 -3.12
N LEU A 105 5.78 8.49 -3.07
CA LEU A 105 5.97 9.79 -2.44
C LEU A 105 5.19 10.86 -3.19
N LYS A 106 5.20 10.81 -4.50
CA LYS A 106 4.41 11.74 -5.30
C LYS A 106 2.94 11.59 -5.03
N LEU A 107 2.48 10.35 -4.99
CA LEU A 107 1.07 10.07 -4.75
C LEU A 107 0.62 10.63 -3.41
N LEU A 108 1.46 10.52 -2.40
CA LEU A 108 1.15 10.97 -1.05
C LEU A 108 1.52 12.43 -0.81
N ASP A 109 2.06 13.09 -1.84
CA ASP A 109 2.45 14.50 -1.75
C ASP A 109 3.51 14.72 -0.68
N ILE A 110 4.51 13.84 -0.66
CA ILE A 110 5.66 13.97 0.22
C ILE A 110 6.86 14.34 -0.63
N ASP A 111 7.53 15.43 -0.24
CA ASP A 111 8.72 15.89 -0.92
C ASP A 111 9.85 14.90 -0.74
N GLU A 112 10.62 14.64 -1.79
CA GLU A 112 11.75 13.72 -1.70
C GLU A 112 12.76 14.18 -0.66
N SER A 113 13.02 15.48 -0.61
CA SER A 113 13.98 15.98 0.36
C SER A 113 13.46 15.82 1.79
N TYR A 114 12.16 16.01 1.98
CA TYR A 114 11.55 15.76 3.28
C TYR A 114 11.74 14.30 3.67
N TYR A 115 11.41 13.39 2.76
CA TYR A 115 11.55 11.97 3.02
C TYR A 115 12.99 11.63 3.40
N ARG A 116 13.96 12.13 2.63
CA ARG A 116 15.36 11.81 2.91
C ARG A 116 15.83 12.28 4.26
N SER A 117 15.24 13.37 4.76
CA SER A 117 15.64 13.90 6.06
C SER A 117 14.85 13.28 7.21
N LYS A 118 13.71 12.62 6.91
CA LYS A 118 12.79 12.18 7.96
C LYS A 118 12.48 10.70 7.97
N PHE A 119 13.05 9.93 7.07
CA PHE A 119 12.65 8.52 6.99
C PHE A 119 13.32 7.64 8.04
N ILE A 120 14.16 8.22 8.89
CA ILE A 120 14.80 7.46 9.96
C ILE A 120 13.73 6.97 10.93
N GLU A 121 14.13 6.03 11.78
CA GLU A 121 13.20 5.44 12.72
C GLU A 121 12.52 6.50 13.55
N PRO A 122 11.23 6.40 13.76
CA PRO A 122 10.48 7.43 14.47
C PRO A 122 10.99 7.70 15.89
N ASP A 123 11.70 6.76 16.48
CA ASP A 123 12.17 6.92 17.84
C ASP A 123 13.69 7.12 17.95
N SER A 124 14.36 7.46 16.85
CA SER A 124 15.83 7.51 16.88
C SER A 124 16.37 8.72 17.57
N ASP A 125 15.99 9.93 17.16
CA ASP A 125 16.57 11.15 17.72
C ASP A 125 15.72 11.78 18.79
N PHE A 126 14.43 11.78 18.62
CA PHE A 126 13.49 12.40 19.54
C PHE A 126 12.43 11.37 19.89
N PRO A 127 12.80 10.38 20.68
CA PRO A 127 11.87 9.31 20.95
C PRO A 127 10.67 9.80 21.72
N SER A 128 9.50 9.35 21.33
CA SER A 128 8.28 9.57 22.08
C SER A 128 7.64 8.20 22.23
N ASP A 129 6.80 8.08 23.25
CA ASP A 129 6.15 6.80 23.50
C ASP A 129 5.36 6.34 22.28
N SER A 130 4.68 7.28 21.63
CA SER A 130 3.85 6.90 20.48
C SER A 130 4.70 6.50 19.29
N ASN A 131 5.86 7.13 19.09
CA ASN A 131 6.73 6.75 17.98
C ASN A 131 7.39 5.39 18.25
N GLN A 132 7.76 5.13 19.48
CA GLN A 132 8.33 3.84 19.83
C GLN A 132 7.32 2.73 19.66
N LYS A 133 6.08 3.00 20.04
CA LYS A 133 5.00 2.03 19.86
C LYS A 133 4.79 1.74 18.39
N PHE A 134 4.77 2.79 17.58
CA PHE A 134 4.59 2.62 16.14
C PHE A 134 5.73 1.80 15.54
N ALA A 135 6.96 2.09 15.91
CA ALA A 135 8.12 1.36 15.39
C ALA A 135 8.01 -0.13 15.72
N LYS A 136 7.58 -0.45 16.95
CA LYS A 136 7.43 -1.84 17.34
C LYS A 136 6.33 -2.53 16.57
N GLU A 137 5.23 -1.82 16.31
CA GLU A 137 4.14 -2.38 15.52
C GLU A 137 4.61 -2.67 14.10
N MET A 138 5.39 -1.78 13.53
CA MET A 138 5.88 -1.98 12.18
C MET A 138 6.86 -3.14 12.13
N GLU A 139 7.72 -3.26 13.12
CA GLU A 139 8.64 -4.38 13.18
C GLU A 139 7.90 -5.69 13.25
N SER A 140 6.79 -5.71 13.97
CA SER A 140 5.97 -6.90 14.09
C SER A 140 5.39 -7.31 12.72
N ILE A 141 5.03 -6.34 11.91
CA ILE A 141 4.46 -6.61 10.58
C ILE A 141 5.55 -7.05 9.60
N PHE A 142 6.69 -6.38 9.62
CA PHE A 142 7.73 -6.60 8.62
C PHE A 142 8.82 -7.56 9.06
N GLY A 143 8.93 -7.76 10.33
CA GLY A 143 9.94 -8.61 10.91
C GLY A 143 9.65 -10.04 10.82
#